data_1ed971cc315a8260df06d89ccf4349ee
#
_entry.id   1ed971cc315a8260df06d89ccf4349ee
#
_cell.length_a   1.000
_cell.length_b   1.000
_cell.length_c   1.000
_cell.angle_alpha   90.00
_cell.angle_beta   90.00
_cell.angle_gamma   90.00
#
_symmetry.space_group_name_H-M   'P 1'
#
loop_
_entity.id
_entity.type
_entity.pdbx_description
1 polymer ?
#
loop_
_entity_poly.entity_id
_entity_poly.type
_entity_poly.pdbx_seq_one_letter_code
_entity_poly.pdbx_strand_id
1 'polypeptide(L)'
;MDDRPDEHHAPLRRGERFARRVTFDDASIRNFAALCGDYNPLHHDEHAASQSAFGSLIASGPHVTSLMMGLDATFLSRRGEALGLGFEFRFVKVVPAGVALTLEWTISDVAHKSSLGGDVVSVEGRAIDDAGIVYVTATGRNLVRERCRVTSAAAPTTAEAACPSRDR
;
A
#
# COMPACT_ATOMS: atom_id res chain seq x y z
N MET A 1 -24.46 7.77 -19.38
CA MET A 1 -23.39 7.20 -20.23
C MET A 1 -22.11 7.86 -19.73
N ASP A 2 -21.38 7.19 -18.84
CA ASP A 2 -20.19 7.75 -18.18
C ASP A 2 -18.99 7.50 -19.10
N ASP A 3 -18.59 8.52 -19.83
CA ASP A 3 -17.52 8.50 -20.83
C ASP A 3 -16.16 8.84 -20.21
N ARG A 4 -15.91 8.28 -19.00
CA ARG A 4 -14.57 8.31 -18.44
C ARG A 4 -13.71 7.28 -19.17
N PRO A 5 -12.53 7.67 -19.72
CA PRO A 5 -11.65 6.71 -20.37
C PRO A 5 -11.34 5.58 -19.39
N ASP A 6 -11.30 4.37 -19.91
CA ASP A 6 -11.05 3.12 -19.17
C ASP A 6 -9.65 3.17 -18.53
N GLU A 7 -9.55 3.80 -17.34
CA GLU A 7 -8.30 3.91 -16.57
C GLU A 7 -7.72 2.53 -16.19
N HIS A 8 -8.53 1.47 -16.37
CA HIS A 8 -8.15 0.11 -16.01
C HIS A 8 -7.12 -0.54 -16.95
N HIS A 9 -6.83 0.06 -18.11
CA HIS A 9 -5.91 -0.50 -19.12
C HIS A 9 -4.78 0.45 -19.52
N ALA A 10 -4.68 1.62 -18.90
CA ALA A 10 -3.58 2.53 -19.20
C ALA A 10 -2.24 1.96 -18.68
N PRO A 11 -1.16 1.98 -19.49
CA PRO A 11 0.15 1.48 -19.04
C PRO A 11 0.68 2.32 -17.88
N LEU A 12 1.34 1.65 -16.92
CA LEU A 12 2.04 2.32 -15.83
C LEU A 12 3.20 3.16 -16.38
N ARG A 13 3.39 4.36 -15.84
CA ARG A 13 4.39 5.30 -16.35
C ARG A 13 5.24 5.86 -15.21
N ARG A 14 6.53 6.03 -15.47
CA ARG A 14 7.42 6.77 -14.58
C ARG A 14 6.89 8.20 -14.38
N GLY A 15 6.92 8.67 -13.13
CA GLY A 15 6.43 9.98 -12.72
C GLY A 15 4.93 10.01 -12.39
N GLU A 16 4.19 8.91 -12.61
CA GLU A 16 2.78 8.81 -12.22
C GLU A 16 2.67 8.86 -10.70
N ARG A 17 1.71 9.63 -10.18
CA ARG A 17 1.53 9.87 -8.75
C ARG A 17 0.14 9.48 -8.32
N PHE A 18 0.05 8.97 -7.10
CA PHE A 18 -1.22 8.68 -6.45
C PHE A 18 -1.12 8.92 -4.95
N ALA A 19 -2.20 9.39 -4.36
CA ALA A 19 -2.20 9.81 -2.97
C ALA A 19 -3.56 9.58 -2.31
N ARG A 20 -3.54 9.51 -0.97
CA ARG A 20 -4.72 9.47 -0.12
C ARG A 20 -4.46 10.23 1.17
N ARG A 21 -5.43 11.05 1.61
CA ARG A 21 -5.41 11.68 2.92
C ARG A 21 -6.00 10.75 3.97
N VAL A 22 -5.35 10.65 5.11
CA VAL A 22 -5.75 9.82 6.25
C VAL A 22 -5.58 10.61 7.54
N THR A 23 -6.57 10.54 8.44
CA THR A 23 -6.47 11.06 9.79
C THR A 23 -6.24 9.90 10.75
N PHE A 24 -5.24 10.02 11.62
CA PHE A 24 -4.90 9.03 12.64
C PHE A 24 -5.60 9.42 13.94
N ASP A 25 -6.88 9.07 14.08
CA ASP A 25 -7.63 9.27 15.30
C ASP A 25 -7.34 8.19 16.35
N ASP A 26 -7.73 8.46 17.60
CA ASP A 26 -7.49 7.56 18.75
C ASP A 26 -8.07 6.17 18.52
N ALA A 27 -9.25 6.09 17.92
CA ALA A 27 -9.93 4.81 17.70
C ALA A 27 -9.16 3.96 16.66
N SER A 28 -8.75 4.56 15.55
CA SER A 28 -7.98 3.88 14.50
C SER A 28 -6.60 3.44 15.00
N ILE A 29 -5.94 4.26 15.83
CA ILE A 29 -4.65 3.92 16.44
C ILE A 29 -4.77 2.69 17.32
N ARG A 30 -5.73 2.68 18.26
CA ARG A 30 -5.96 1.54 19.17
C ARG A 30 -6.35 0.27 18.43
N ASN A 31 -7.31 0.40 17.51
CA ASN A 31 -7.84 -0.75 16.76
C ASN A 31 -6.75 -1.41 15.91
N PHE A 32 -5.93 -0.61 15.23
CA PHE A 32 -4.87 -1.16 14.42
C PHE A 32 -3.78 -1.82 15.26
N ALA A 33 -3.35 -1.19 16.35
CA ALA A 33 -2.37 -1.76 17.26
C ALA A 33 -2.87 -3.08 17.86
N ALA A 34 -4.12 -3.15 18.33
CA ALA A 34 -4.73 -4.37 18.83
C ALA A 34 -4.78 -5.48 17.76
N LEU A 35 -5.14 -5.14 16.51
CA LEU A 35 -5.17 -6.09 15.38
C LEU A 35 -3.80 -6.68 15.09
N CYS A 36 -2.74 -5.88 15.25
CA CYS A 36 -1.35 -6.33 15.06
C CYS A 36 -0.77 -7.08 16.28
N GLY A 37 -1.47 -7.10 17.42
CA GLY A 37 -0.93 -7.63 18.68
C GLY A 37 0.14 -6.73 19.30
N ASP A 38 0.15 -5.44 18.95
CA ASP A 38 1.05 -4.44 19.53
C ASP A 38 0.37 -3.79 20.74
N TYR A 39 0.77 -4.23 21.93
CA TYR A 39 0.22 -3.75 23.20
C TYR A 39 1.08 -2.68 23.87
N ASN A 40 1.91 -1.97 23.11
CA ASN A 40 2.66 -0.82 23.62
C ASN A 40 1.67 0.25 24.16
N PRO A 41 1.79 0.65 25.44
CA PRO A 41 0.86 1.62 26.05
C PRO A 41 0.72 2.93 25.27
N LEU A 42 1.74 3.34 24.53
CA LEU A 42 1.72 4.55 23.70
C LEU A 42 0.64 4.53 22.60
N HIS A 43 0.11 3.34 22.26
CA HIS A 43 -0.94 3.17 21.27
C HIS A 43 -2.32 2.90 21.89
N HIS A 44 -2.41 2.71 23.21
CA HIS A 44 -3.63 2.25 23.86
C HIS A 44 -4.07 3.09 25.06
N ASP A 45 -3.12 3.53 25.89
CA ASP A 45 -3.36 4.16 27.18
C ASP A 45 -3.06 5.67 27.11
N GLU A 46 -4.14 6.47 27.13
CA GLU A 46 -4.03 7.94 27.09
C GLU A 46 -3.25 8.49 28.29
N HIS A 47 -3.41 7.88 29.47
CA HIS A 47 -2.69 8.35 30.66
C HIS A 47 -1.18 8.10 30.50
N ALA A 48 -0.79 6.89 30.13
CA ALA A 48 0.61 6.58 29.87
C ALA A 48 1.19 7.43 28.75
N ALA A 49 0.46 7.61 27.64
CA ALA A 49 0.87 8.42 26.52
C ALA A 49 1.03 9.91 26.88
N SER A 50 0.12 10.46 27.69
CA SER A 50 0.22 11.86 28.15
C SER A 50 1.42 12.12 29.05
N GLN A 51 1.88 11.13 29.79
CA GLN A 51 3.09 11.19 30.62
C GLN A 51 4.39 10.93 29.85
N SER A 52 4.28 10.51 28.58
CA SER A 52 5.44 10.26 27.72
C SER A 52 5.98 11.54 27.09
N ALA A 53 7.15 11.43 26.44
CA ALA A 53 7.72 12.53 25.67
C ALA A 53 6.84 12.97 24.48
N PHE A 54 5.80 12.20 24.14
CA PHE A 54 4.91 12.49 23.00
C PHE A 54 3.65 13.24 23.39
N GLY A 55 3.23 13.20 24.67
CA GLY A 55 2.11 13.95 25.21
C GLY A 55 0.70 13.48 24.78
N SER A 56 0.60 12.52 23.88
CA SER A 56 -0.65 11.94 23.38
C SER A 56 -0.41 10.54 22.83
N LEU A 57 -1.48 9.80 22.52
CA LEU A 57 -1.36 8.58 21.74
C LEU A 57 -0.63 8.85 20.43
N ILE A 58 0.11 7.87 19.96
CA ILE A 58 0.81 7.90 18.67
C ILE A 58 0.43 6.68 17.83
N ALA A 59 0.37 6.84 16.52
CA ALA A 59 0.18 5.71 15.62
C ALA A 59 1.42 4.80 15.64
N SER A 60 1.21 3.48 15.64
CA SER A 60 2.29 2.52 15.47
C SER A 60 2.90 2.62 14.08
N GLY A 61 4.19 2.29 13.96
CA GLY A 61 4.86 2.24 12.66
C GLY A 61 4.12 1.37 11.64
N PRO A 62 3.75 0.11 11.98
CA PRO A 62 2.96 -0.75 11.11
C PRO A 62 1.64 -0.14 10.65
N HIS A 63 0.97 0.70 11.46
CA HIS A 63 -0.27 1.36 11.05
C HIS A 63 -0.05 2.26 9.83
N VAL A 64 0.96 3.13 9.91
CA VAL A 64 1.27 4.06 8.80
C VAL A 64 1.73 3.29 7.57
N THR A 65 2.65 2.32 7.73
CA THR A 65 3.21 1.57 6.61
C THR A 65 2.19 0.69 5.92
N SER A 66 1.27 0.05 6.66
CA SER A 66 0.19 -0.76 6.09
C SER A 66 -0.78 0.08 5.26
N LEU A 67 -1.11 1.31 5.71
CA LEU A 67 -1.94 2.22 4.91
C LEU A 67 -1.24 2.69 3.64
N MET A 68 0.07 2.92 3.69
CA MET A 68 0.88 3.25 2.51
C MET A 68 0.93 2.07 1.52
N MET A 69 1.21 0.85 2.00
CA MET A 69 1.22 -0.36 1.17
C MET A 69 -0.16 -0.66 0.59
N GLY A 70 -1.24 -0.48 1.36
CA GLY A 70 -2.61 -0.65 0.89
C GLY A 70 -3.00 0.33 -0.22
N LEU A 71 -2.51 1.57 -0.15
CA LEU A 71 -2.69 2.56 -1.22
C LEU A 71 -1.98 2.13 -2.50
N ASP A 72 -0.71 1.69 -2.39
CA ASP A 72 0.09 1.19 -3.50
C ASP A 72 -0.56 -0.03 -4.17
N ALA A 73 -0.92 -1.04 -3.37
CA ALA A 73 -1.58 -2.25 -3.85
C ALA A 73 -2.91 -1.94 -4.56
N THR A 74 -3.72 -1.03 -4.00
CA THR A 74 -5.00 -0.61 -4.59
C THR A 74 -4.81 0.07 -5.93
N PHE A 75 -3.80 0.93 -6.06
CA PHE A 75 -3.53 1.63 -7.30
C PHE A 75 -3.03 0.67 -8.39
N LEU A 76 -2.02 -0.14 -8.08
CA LEU A 76 -1.42 -1.06 -9.04
C LEU A 76 -2.38 -2.18 -9.46
N SER A 77 -3.20 -2.69 -8.55
CA SER A 77 -4.17 -3.75 -8.85
C SER A 77 -5.27 -3.33 -9.84
N ARG A 78 -5.48 -2.03 -10.06
CA ARG A 78 -6.37 -1.56 -11.13
C ARG A 78 -5.79 -1.77 -12.52
N ARG A 79 -4.46 -1.84 -12.65
CA ARG A 79 -3.72 -1.96 -13.91
C ARG A 79 -3.35 -3.40 -14.26
N GLY A 80 -3.38 -4.33 -13.29
CA GLY A 80 -3.00 -5.72 -13.50
C GLY A 80 -3.11 -6.57 -12.23
N GLU A 81 -2.50 -7.75 -12.26
CA GLU A 81 -2.28 -8.57 -11.08
C GLU A 81 -1.01 -8.06 -10.38
N ALA A 82 -1.19 -7.35 -9.27
CA ALA A 82 -0.10 -6.70 -8.54
C ALA A 82 0.35 -7.53 -7.34
N LEU A 83 1.66 -7.71 -7.18
CA LEU A 83 2.31 -8.40 -6.07
C LEU A 83 3.44 -7.53 -5.51
N GLY A 84 3.40 -7.23 -4.22
CA GLY A 84 4.52 -6.57 -3.54
C GLY A 84 5.74 -7.50 -3.46
N LEU A 85 6.88 -7.03 -3.93
CA LEU A 85 8.15 -7.77 -3.85
C LEU A 85 8.98 -7.37 -2.65
N GLY A 86 8.82 -6.12 -2.18
CA GLY A 86 9.50 -5.61 -1.00
C GLY A 86 9.31 -4.12 -0.83
N PHE A 87 9.38 -3.69 0.43
CA PHE A 87 9.29 -2.28 0.81
C PHE A 87 10.32 -1.98 1.87
N GLU A 88 10.85 -0.77 1.84
CA GLU A 88 11.67 -0.19 2.89
C GLU A 88 11.00 1.09 3.38
N PHE A 89 10.90 1.25 4.70
CA PHE A 89 10.32 2.42 5.35
C PHE A 89 11.31 3.03 6.33
N ARG A 90 11.36 4.36 6.33
CA ARG A 90 12.10 5.14 7.32
C ARG A 90 11.15 6.05 8.07
N PHE A 91 11.06 5.85 9.38
CA PHE A 91 10.28 6.72 10.27
C PHE A 91 11.12 7.95 10.62
N VAL A 92 10.66 9.12 10.19
CA VAL A 92 11.34 10.40 10.39
C VAL A 92 10.77 11.11 11.62
N LYS A 93 9.44 10.99 11.82
CA LYS A 93 8.72 11.63 12.90
C LYS A 93 7.58 10.74 13.38
N VAL A 94 7.25 10.79 14.67
CA VAL A 94 6.07 10.11 15.22
C VAL A 94 4.80 10.78 14.71
N VAL A 95 3.73 10.00 14.58
CA VAL A 95 2.40 10.47 14.15
C VAL A 95 1.50 10.53 15.37
N PRO A 96 1.28 11.71 15.98
CA PRO A 96 0.36 11.86 17.11
C PRO A 96 -1.08 11.64 16.70
N ALA A 97 -1.92 11.28 17.66
CA ALA A 97 -3.36 11.21 17.47
C ALA A 97 -3.92 12.56 17.01
N GLY A 98 -4.91 12.52 16.13
CA GLY A 98 -5.53 13.70 15.51
C GLY A 98 -4.81 14.25 14.29
N VAL A 99 -3.59 13.80 13.99
CA VAL A 99 -2.83 14.27 12.83
C VAL A 99 -3.38 13.65 11.55
N ALA A 100 -3.58 14.51 10.54
CA ALA A 100 -3.91 14.09 9.19
C ALA A 100 -2.66 14.13 8.30
N LEU A 101 -2.39 13.04 7.58
CA LEU A 101 -1.28 12.92 6.63
C LEU A 101 -1.81 12.63 5.23
N THR A 102 -1.13 13.18 4.25
CA THR A 102 -1.22 12.73 2.87
C THR A 102 -0.17 11.63 2.67
N LEU A 103 -0.66 10.42 2.40
CA LEU A 103 0.15 9.29 1.99
C LEU A 103 0.25 9.35 0.47
N GLU A 104 1.46 9.42 -0.07
CA GLU A 104 1.65 9.54 -1.51
C GLU A 104 2.76 8.62 -2.01
N TRP A 105 2.61 8.20 -3.26
CA TRP A 105 3.60 7.42 -4.00
C TRP A 105 3.83 8.03 -5.38
N THR A 106 5.04 7.88 -5.87
CA THR A 106 5.44 8.21 -7.24
C THR A 106 6.09 6.98 -7.87
N ILE A 107 5.68 6.59 -9.05
CA ILE A 107 6.38 5.55 -9.83
C ILE A 107 7.72 6.11 -10.26
N SER A 108 8.81 5.54 -9.74
CA SER A 108 10.17 5.96 -10.06
C SER A 108 10.75 5.21 -11.27
N ASP A 109 10.30 3.97 -11.51
CA ASP A 109 10.73 3.17 -12.65
C ASP A 109 9.69 2.09 -12.99
N VAL A 110 9.66 1.68 -14.29
CA VAL A 110 8.88 0.56 -14.80
C VAL A 110 9.77 -0.24 -15.76
N ALA A 111 10.10 -1.47 -15.39
CA ALA A 111 10.98 -2.32 -16.18
C ALA A 111 10.34 -3.69 -16.46
N HIS A 112 10.15 -4.02 -17.73
CA HIS A 112 9.65 -5.34 -18.11
C HIS A 112 10.65 -6.43 -17.75
N LYS A 113 10.19 -7.52 -17.13
CA LYS A 113 10.98 -8.69 -16.76
C LYS A 113 10.32 -9.96 -17.30
N SER A 114 10.79 -10.41 -18.46
CA SER A 114 10.27 -11.63 -19.12
C SER A 114 10.34 -12.86 -18.23
N SER A 115 11.39 -12.97 -17.40
CA SER A 115 11.55 -14.08 -16.44
C SER A 115 10.50 -14.10 -15.34
N LEU A 116 9.85 -12.94 -15.06
CA LEU A 116 8.77 -12.81 -14.09
C LEU A 116 7.40 -12.72 -14.77
N GLY A 117 7.36 -12.64 -16.09
CA GLY A 117 6.12 -12.52 -16.88
C GLY A 117 5.35 -11.23 -16.63
N GLY A 118 6.05 -10.11 -16.41
CA GLY A 118 5.41 -8.82 -16.13
C GLY A 118 6.38 -7.68 -15.91
N ASP A 119 5.85 -6.56 -15.47
CA ASP A 119 6.61 -5.34 -15.20
C ASP A 119 6.99 -5.25 -13.72
N VAL A 120 8.26 -4.99 -13.44
CA VAL A 120 8.71 -4.60 -12.11
C VAL A 120 8.58 -3.09 -12.00
N VAL A 121 7.71 -2.66 -11.09
CA VAL A 121 7.40 -1.25 -10.82
C VAL A 121 8.09 -0.84 -9.53
N SER A 122 8.98 0.15 -9.62
CA SER A 122 9.62 0.77 -8.46
C SER A 122 8.84 2.02 -8.08
N VAL A 123 8.63 2.22 -6.78
CA VAL A 123 7.89 3.36 -6.23
C VAL A 123 8.66 4.04 -5.11
N GLU A 124 8.54 5.36 -5.02
CA GLU A 124 9.02 6.18 -3.92
C GLU A 124 7.83 6.82 -3.23
N GLY A 125 7.76 6.71 -1.91
CA GLY A 125 6.62 7.16 -1.12
C GLY A 125 7.02 8.05 0.04
N ARG A 126 6.05 8.85 0.49
CA ARG A 126 6.16 9.64 1.72
C ARG A 126 4.79 9.85 2.36
N ALA A 127 4.81 10.05 3.67
CA ALA A 127 3.68 10.52 4.43
C ALA A 127 4.01 11.93 4.93
N ILE A 128 3.20 12.92 4.56
CA ILE A 128 3.43 14.34 4.83
C ILE A 128 2.18 14.99 5.41
N ASP A 129 2.35 16.01 6.27
CA ASP A 129 1.25 16.85 6.74
C ASP A 129 0.98 18.03 5.79
N ASP A 130 -0.01 18.86 6.13
CA ASP A 130 -0.40 20.04 5.34
C ASP A 130 0.68 21.12 5.29
N ALA A 131 1.62 21.10 6.23
CA ALA A 131 2.79 21.99 6.23
C ALA A 131 3.96 21.45 5.40
N GLY A 132 3.81 20.25 4.82
CA GLY A 132 4.85 19.59 4.04
C GLY A 132 5.91 18.89 4.90
N ILE A 133 5.68 18.74 6.20
CA ILE A 133 6.59 18.03 7.10
C ILE A 133 6.48 16.53 6.81
N VAL A 134 7.64 15.88 6.59
CA VAL A 134 7.73 14.45 6.33
C VAL A 134 7.73 13.66 7.62
N TYR A 135 6.86 12.67 7.71
CA TYR A 135 6.76 11.71 8.83
C TYR A 135 7.35 10.35 8.49
N VAL A 136 7.14 9.89 7.26
CA VAL A 136 7.68 8.62 6.76
C VAL A 136 8.18 8.83 5.34
N THR A 137 9.31 8.22 5.01
CA THR A 137 9.74 8.00 3.62
C THR A 137 9.75 6.51 3.31
N ALA A 138 9.53 6.15 2.07
CA ALA A 138 9.47 4.76 1.66
C ALA A 138 9.98 4.54 0.24
N THR A 139 10.48 3.33 -0.01
CA THR A 139 10.68 2.79 -1.34
C THR A 139 9.97 1.44 -1.44
N GLY A 140 9.52 1.07 -2.63
CA GLY A 140 8.86 -0.19 -2.86
C GLY A 140 9.14 -0.75 -4.25
N ARG A 141 9.00 -2.06 -4.37
CA ARG A 141 9.06 -2.77 -5.64
C ARG A 141 7.88 -3.71 -5.73
N ASN A 142 7.21 -3.70 -6.86
CA ASN A 142 6.04 -4.51 -7.15
C ASN A 142 6.21 -5.22 -8.47
N LEU A 143 5.61 -6.39 -8.63
CA LEU A 143 5.42 -7.05 -9.90
C LEU A 143 3.99 -6.83 -10.33
N VAL A 144 3.78 -6.33 -11.54
CA VAL A 144 2.46 -6.17 -12.16
C VAL A 144 2.42 -6.99 -13.44
N ARG A 145 1.47 -7.93 -13.51
CA ARG A 145 1.22 -8.79 -14.66
C ARG A 145 -0.08 -8.42 -15.34
N GLU A 146 -0.20 -8.68 -16.62
CA GLU A 146 -1.49 -8.61 -17.28
C GLU A 146 -2.49 -9.58 -16.64
N ARG A 147 -3.74 -9.13 -16.45
CA ARG A 147 -4.78 -10.03 -15.95
C ARG A 147 -5.04 -11.12 -16.97
N CYS A 148 -4.97 -12.36 -16.55
CA CYS A 148 -5.46 -13.48 -17.35
C CYS A 148 -6.97 -13.26 -17.58
N ARG A 149 -7.38 -12.98 -18.83
CA ARG A 149 -8.81 -12.96 -19.18
C ARG A 149 -9.30 -14.41 -19.09
N VAL A 150 -9.98 -14.74 -18.00
CA VAL A 150 -10.80 -15.96 -17.99
C VAL A 150 -11.92 -15.67 -18.98
N THR A 151 -11.75 -16.11 -20.23
CA THR A 151 -12.87 -16.18 -21.15
C THR A 151 -13.90 -17.11 -20.51
N SER A 152 -15.06 -16.58 -20.16
CA SER A 152 -16.22 -17.37 -19.77
C SER A 152 -16.64 -18.19 -20.99
N ALA A 153 -15.94 -19.29 -21.22
CA ALA A 153 -16.41 -20.34 -22.08
C ALA A 153 -17.29 -21.26 -21.24
N ALA A 154 -18.44 -21.59 -21.76
CA ALA A 154 -19.47 -22.46 -21.20
C ALA A 154 -18.87 -23.60 -20.35
N ALA A 155 -19.57 -23.92 -19.25
CA ALA A 155 -19.19 -24.98 -18.32
C ALA A 155 -18.63 -26.22 -19.08
N PRO A 156 -17.41 -26.65 -18.81
CA PRO A 156 -16.90 -27.88 -19.40
C PRO A 156 -17.61 -29.06 -18.74
N THR A 157 -18.34 -29.81 -19.54
CA THR A 157 -18.62 -31.20 -19.26
C THR A 157 -17.30 -31.90 -18.96
N THR A 158 -17.21 -32.50 -17.78
CA THR A 158 -16.16 -33.39 -17.28
C THR A 158 -15.08 -33.82 -18.30
N ALA A 159 -13.87 -33.32 -18.16
CA ALA A 159 -12.57 -34.04 -18.23
C ALA A 159 -11.41 -33.06 -18.46
N GLU A 160 -10.36 -33.22 -17.63
CA GLU A 160 -8.98 -32.78 -17.85
C GLU A 160 -8.68 -31.27 -17.92
N ALA A 161 -8.56 -30.67 -16.76
CA ALA A 161 -7.72 -29.48 -16.59
C ALA A 161 -6.35 -29.90 -16.01
N ALA A 162 -5.40 -30.14 -16.89
CA ALA A 162 -3.99 -30.25 -16.51
C ALA A 162 -3.45 -28.83 -16.27
N CYS A 163 -3.27 -28.49 -15.02
CA CYS A 163 -2.44 -27.37 -14.60
C CYS A 163 -0.97 -27.73 -14.91
N PRO A 164 -0.19 -26.90 -15.62
CA PRO A 164 1.23 -27.22 -15.83
C PRO A 164 1.93 -27.21 -14.47
N SER A 165 2.54 -28.33 -14.13
CA SER A 165 3.33 -28.57 -12.93
C SER A 165 4.45 -27.53 -12.81
N ARG A 166 4.53 -26.95 -11.61
CA ARG A 166 5.73 -26.25 -11.15
C ARG A 166 6.83 -27.29 -10.97
N ASP A 167 7.79 -27.31 -11.86
CA ASP A 167 9.09 -27.91 -11.58
C ASP A 167 10.05 -26.84 -11.06
N ARG A 168 10.52 -27.09 -9.91
CA ARG A 168 11.60 -26.67 -8.98
C ARG A 168 12.51 -25.51 -9.39
#